data_4a52aae13d53fb5330b4063717e00f0f
#
_entry.id   4a52aae13d53fb5330b4063717e00f0f
#
_cell.length_a   1.000
_cell.length_b   1.000
_cell.length_c   1.000
_cell.angle_alpha   90.00
_cell.angle_beta   90.00
_cell.angle_gamma   90.00
#
_symmetry.space_group_name_H-M   'P 1'
#
loop_
_entity.id
_entity.type
_entity.pdbx_description
1 polymer ?
#
loop_
_entity_poly.entity_id
_entity_poly.type
_entity_poly.pdbx_seq_one_letter_code
_entity_poly.pdbx_strand_id
1 'polypeptide(L)'
;MIYRDFQGIQLSMLGFGTMRLPVLEDGQIDTALTQTMVDYAIDHGVNYFDTAWPYMQNHSETVVGACLKKYPRESFYLATKFPGHMVADRYDPADIFEQQLQKCQVEYFDFYLLHNIYENSIGVYDDPRWGIVDYFVEQKKRGRIRHLGFSSHADLPCLTDFLDRYGDKMEFCQL
;
A
#
# COMPACT_ATOMS: atom_id res chain seq x y z
N MET A 1 -7.39 17.48 13.64
CA MET A 1 -7.26 16.87 12.28
C MET A 1 -8.49 17.20 11.45
N ILE A 2 -8.35 17.40 10.14
CA ILE A 2 -9.46 17.53 9.18
C ILE A 2 -9.65 16.17 8.51
N TYR A 3 -10.91 15.73 8.39
CA TYR A 3 -11.25 14.47 7.73
C TYR A 3 -12.04 14.73 6.44
N ARG A 4 -11.97 13.79 5.52
CA ARG A 4 -12.75 13.76 4.29
C ARG A 4 -13.43 12.41 4.13
N ASP A 5 -14.62 12.43 3.59
CA ASP A 5 -15.33 11.21 3.26
C ASP A 5 -14.69 10.54 2.04
N PHE A 6 -14.47 9.25 2.16
CA PHE A 6 -14.12 8.36 1.05
C PHE A 6 -15.06 7.14 1.14
N GLN A 7 -16.06 7.09 0.29
CA GLN A 7 -17.01 5.97 0.20
C GLN A 7 -17.65 5.57 1.56
N GLY A 8 -17.98 6.56 2.39
CA GLY A 8 -18.60 6.37 3.69
C GLY A 8 -17.63 6.19 4.86
N ILE A 9 -16.33 6.23 4.63
CA ILE A 9 -15.31 6.24 5.69
C ILE A 9 -14.65 7.62 5.81
N GLN A 10 -14.24 8.00 7.02
CA GLN A 10 -13.62 9.29 7.30
C GLN A 10 -12.12 9.13 7.34
N LEU A 11 -11.42 9.62 6.30
CA LEU A 11 -9.96 9.62 6.24
C LEU A 11 -9.39 10.97 6.68
N SER A 12 -8.32 10.94 7.48
CA SER A 12 -7.55 12.13 7.77
C SER A 12 -6.94 12.69 6.49
N MET A 13 -7.01 14.01 6.30
CA MET A 13 -6.39 14.64 5.13
C MET A 13 -4.88 14.52 5.09
N LEU A 14 -4.26 14.31 6.26
CA LEU A 14 -2.85 13.97 6.37
C LEU A 14 -2.73 12.47 6.58
N GLY A 15 -2.02 11.78 5.67
CA GLY A 15 -1.59 10.40 5.82
C GLY A 15 -0.16 10.31 6.36
N PHE A 16 0.15 9.22 7.03
CA PHE A 16 1.50 8.92 7.51
C PHE A 16 2.20 7.98 6.50
N GLY A 17 3.07 8.56 5.66
CA GLY A 17 3.87 7.82 4.68
C GLY A 17 5.17 7.26 5.30
N THR A 18 5.52 6.04 4.94
CA THR A 18 6.65 5.30 5.54
C THR A 18 7.78 4.96 4.58
N MET A 19 7.83 5.65 3.45
CA MET A 19 8.91 5.49 2.47
C MET A 19 10.27 5.95 3.00
N ARG A 20 10.28 6.89 3.95
CA ARG A 20 11.48 7.49 4.53
C ARG A 20 11.33 7.57 6.04
N LEU A 21 11.50 6.43 6.70
CA LEU A 21 11.53 6.36 8.16
C LEU A 21 12.88 6.86 8.68
N PRO A 22 12.96 7.35 9.93
CA PRO A 22 14.21 7.73 10.55
C PRO A 22 15.16 6.53 10.64
N VAL A 23 16.45 6.78 10.48
CA VAL A 23 17.48 5.76 10.54
C VAL A 23 18.55 6.12 11.57
N LEU A 24 19.14 5.08 12.18
CA LEU A 24 20.30 5.18 13.06
C LEU A 24 21.60 5.42 12.25
N GLU A 25 22.70 5.69 12.93
CA GLU A 25 24.01 5.91 12.30
C GLU A 25 24.48 4.70 11.48
N ASP A 26 24.05 3.48 11.82
CA ASP A 26 24.36 2.25 11.10
C ASP A 26 23.46 1.99 9.88
N GLY A 27 22.50 2.90 9.61
CA GLY A 27 21.54 2.81 8.50
C GLY A 27 20.31 1.96 8.77
N GLN A 28 20.19 1.35 9.95
CA GLN A 28 18.97 0.64 10.32
C GLN A 28 17.85 1.62 10.68
N ILE A 29 16.58 1.19 10.53
CA ILE A 29 15.44 2.01 10.92
C ILE A 29 15.47 2.23 12.44
N ASP A 30 15.39 3.48 12.86
CA ASP A 30 15.15 3.83 14.25
C ASP A 30 13.70 3.51 14.62
N THR A 31 13.49 2.27 15.07
CA THR A 31 12.15 1.77 15.42
C THR A 31 11.57 2.49 16.65
N ALA A 32 12.39 2.94 17.58
CA ALA A 32 11.94 3.67 18.75
C ALA A 32 11.41 5.06 18.38
N LEU A 33 12.16 5.80 17.56
CA LEU A 33 11.71 7.09 17.03
C LEU A 33 10.50 6.92 16.10
N THR A 34 10.51 5.88 15.24
CA THR A 34 9.36 5.57 14.38
C THR A 34 8.09 5.32 15.21
N GLN A 35 8.19 4.55 16.30
CA GLN A 35 7.06 4.32 17.20
C GLN A 35 6.56 5.65 17.80
N THR A 36 7.46 6.49 18.28
CA THR A 36 7.10 7.80 18.82
C THR A 36 6.36 8.67 17.78
N MET A 37 6.81 8.65 16.53
CA MET A 37 6.16 9.39 15.43
C MET A 37 4.77 8.84 15.10
N VAL A 38 4.61 7.52 15.07
CA VAL A 38 3.32 6.86 14.86
C VAL A 38 2.35 7.19 15.98
N ASP A 39 2.80 7.11 17.23
CA ASP A 39 2.00 7.46 18.41
C ASP A 39 1.53 8.91 18.34
N TYR A 40 2.44 9.82 18.07
CA TYR A 40 2.10 11.23 17.92
C TYR A 40 1.08 11.47 16.80
N ALA A 41 1.26 10.80 15.64
CA ALA A 41 0.34 10.92 14.51
C ALA A 41 -1.07 10.47 14.89
N ILE A 42 -1.20 9.30 15.53
CA ILE A 42 -2.51 8.76 15.97
C ILE A 42 -3.15 9.68 17.01
N ASP A 43 -2.40 10.13 18.01
CA ASP A 43 -2.90 11.02 19.08
C ASP A 43 -3.41 12.37 18.51
N HIS A 44 -2.88 12.78 17.34
CA HIS A 44 -3.31 13.99 16.63
C HIS A 44 -4.33 13.71 15.51
N GLY A 45 -4.87 12.50 15.46
CA GLY A 45 -5.99 12.12 14.60
C GLY A 45 -5.61 11.70 13.18
N VAL A 46 -4.33 11.38 12.91
CA VAL A 46 -3.98 10.68 11.66
C VAL A 46 -4.47 9.25 11.75
N ASN A 47 -5.25 8.82 10.76
CA ASN A 47 -5.80 7.47 10.72
C ASN A 47 -5.48 6.71 9.42
N TYR A 48 -4.68 7.27 8.51
CA TYR A 48 -4.25 6.62 7.28
C TYR A 48 -2.72 6.44 7.27
N PHE A 49 -2.27 5.20 7.13
CA PHE A 49 -0.86 4.81 7.11
C PHE A 49 -0.54 4.15 5.78
N ASP A 50 0.51 4.64 5.12
CA ASP A 50 0.91 4.22 3.77
C ASP A 50 2.31 3.60 3.79
N THR A 51 2.40 2.35 3.37
CA THR A 51 3.65 1.63 3.18
C THR A 51 3.71 1.00 1.78
N ALA A 52 4.77 0.30 1.47
CA ALA A 52 4.91 -0.52 0.27
C ALA A 52 6.04 -1.54 0.42
N TRP A 53 5.98 -2.60 -0.38
CA TRP A 53 6.99 -3.66 -0.41
C TRP A 53 8.45 -3.14 -0.46
N PRO A 54 8.84 -2.22 -1.40
CA PRO A 54 10.25 -1.82 -1.53
C PRO A 54 10.70 -0.78 -0.52
N TYR A 55 9.80 -0.22 0.29
CA TYR A 55 10.15 0.88 1.17
C TYR A 55 11.15 0.45 2.24
N MET A 56 12.14 1.32 2.50
CA MET A 56 13.20 1.06 3.47
C MET A 56 13.86 -0.32 3.26
N GLN A 57 14.22 -0.63 2.01
CA GLN A 57 14.84 -1.92 1.64
C GLN A 57 14.00 -3.14 2.07
N ASN A 58 12.70 -3.09 1.87
CA ASN A 58 11.69 -4.09 2.23
C ASN A 58 11.42 -4.25 3.74
N HIS A 59 11.87 -3.31 4.58
CA HIS A 59 11.67 -3.36 6.03
C HIS A 59 10.50 -2.51 6.53
N SER A 60 10.00 -1.54 5.72
CA SER A 60 8.93 -0.62 6.15
C SER A 60 7.67 -1.32 6.62
N GLU A 61 7.18 -2.32 5.88
CA GLU A 61 5.97 -3.08 6.23
C GLU A 61 6.09 -3.75 7.61
N THR A 62 7.24 -4.34 7.91
CA THR A 62 7.50 -5.01 9.20
C THR A 62 7.52 -4.01 10.35
N VAL A 63 8.18 -2.87 10.16
CA VAL A 63 8.27 -1.83 11.20
C VAL A 63 6.92 -1.18 11.45
N VAL A 64 6.19 -0.83 10.40
CA VAL A 64 4.85 -0.23 10.50
C VAL A 64 3.86 -1.19 11.16
N GLY A 65 3.89 -2.47 10.75
CA GLY A 65 3.05 -3.51 11.37
C GLY A 65 3.32 -3.63 12.87
N ALA A 66 4.59 -3.64 13.28
CA ALA A 66 4.96 -3.68 14.69
C ALA A 66 4.49 -2.43 15.46
N CYS A 67 4.64 -1.24 14.86
CA CYS A 67 4.20 0.01 15.48
C CYS A 67 2.67 0.09 15.65
N LEU A 68 1.92 -0.37 14.67
CA LEU A 68 0.46 -0.30 14.68
C LEU A 68 -0.21 -1.40 15.51
N LYS A 69 0.49 -2.49 15.80
CA LYS A 69 -0.06 -3.66 16.53
C LYS A 69 -0.64 -3.31 17.90
N LYS A 70 -0.16 -2.26 18.56
CA LYS A 70 -0.65 -1.85 19.89
C LYS A 70 -2.01 -1.15 19.84
N TYR A 71 -2.47 -0.74 18.64
CA TYR A 71 -3.73 -0.04 18.45
C TYR A 71 -4.82 -1.01 17.97
N PRO A 72 -6.09 -0.78 18.32
CA PRO A 72 -7.19 -1.54 17.75
C PRO A 72 -7.16 -1.48 16.23
N ARG A 73 -7.29 -2.64 15.54
CA ARG A 73 -7.14 -2.72 14.07
C ARG A 73 -8.12 -1.80 13.32
N GLU A 74 -9.30 -1.60 13.87
CA GLU A 74 -10.36 -0.74 13.33
C GLU A 74 -10.13 0.76 13.55
N SER A 75 -9.11 1.14 14.32
CA SER A 75 -8.82 2.56 14.61
C SER A 75 -7.95 3.25 13.56
N PHE A 76 -7.43 2.49 12.60
CA PHE A 76 -6.60 3.02 11.52
C PHE A 76 -6.86 2.31 10.20
N TYR A 77 -6.51 2.97 9.12
CA TYR A 77 -6.50 2.45 7.75
C TYR A 77 -5.07 2.22 7.29
N LEU A 78 -4.78 1.00 6.82
CA LEU A 78 -3.46 0.61 6.36
C LEU A 78 -3.46 0.36 4.85
N ALA A 79 -2.53 1.04 4.16
CA ALA A 79 -2.28 0.87 2.74
C ALA A 79 -0.93 0.22 2.50
N THR A 80 -0.88 -0.75 1.58
CA THR A 80 0.37 -1.25 0.99
C THR A 80 0.23 -1.47 -0.51
N LYS A 81 1.33 -1.84 -1.18
CA LYS A 81 1.38 -1.83 -2.64
C LYS A 81 2.10 -3.05 -3.19
N PHE A 82 1.54 -3.65 -4.23
CA PHE A 82 2.17 -4.76 -4.97
C PHE A 82 3.33 -4.25 -5.83
N PRO A 83 4.53 -4.84 -5.76
CA PRO A 83 5.74 -4.31 -6.38
C PRO A 83 5.90 -4.68 -7.87
N GLY A 84 4.87 -4.64 -8.67
CA GLY A 84 4.92 -5.01 -10.09
C GLY A 84 5.81 -4.11 -10.97
N HIS A 85 6.21 -2.94 -10.44
CA HIS A 85 7.18 -2.06 -11.11
C HIS A 85 8.65 -2.47 -10.90
N MET A 86 8.91 -3.37 -9.96
CA MET A 86 10.27 -3.91 -9.73
C MET A 86 10.56 -5.00 -10.75
N VAL A 87 11.76 -5.00 -11.30
CA VAL A 87 12.18 -6.04 -12.25
C VAL A 87 12.35 -7.37 -11.50
N ALA A 88 11.69 -8.39 -11.98
CA ALA A 88 11.77 -9.74 -11.45
C ALA A 88 11.59 -10.78 -12.57
N ASP A 89 12.20 -11.95 -12.41
CA ASP A 89 12.04 -13.07 -13.37
C ASP A 89 10.63 -13.69 -13.29
N ARG A 90 9.98 -13.53 -12.14
CA ARG A 90 8.64 -14.03 -11.87
C ARG A 90 7.92 -13.12 -10.89
N TYR A 91 6.62 -12.94 -11.11
CA TYR A 91 5.71 -12.28 -10.17
C TYR A 91 4.73 -13.32 -9.63
N ASP A 92 4.68 -13.43 -8.30
CA ASP A 92 3.72 -14.29 -7.60
C ASP A 92 2.86 -13.42 -6.69
N PRO A 93 1.69 -12.95 -7.15
CA PRO A 93 0.86 -12.07 -6.37
C PRO A 93 0.34 -12.72 -5.09
N ALA A 94 0.17 -14.05 -5.09
CA ALA A 94 -0.32 -14.75 -3.91
C ALA A 94 0.75 -14.79 -2.81
N ASP A 95 1.96 -15.19 -3.14
CA ASP A 95 3.06 -15.26 -2.19
C ASP A 95 3.41 -13.88 -1.63
N ILE A 96 3.51 -12.87 -2.49
CA ILE A 96 3.80 -11.49 -2.09
C ILE A 96 2.71 -10.97 -1.14
N PHE A 97 1.44 -11.18 -1.46
CA PHE A 97 0.33 -10.71 -0.64
C PHE A 97 0.31 -11.34 0.75
N GLU A 98 0.53 -12.65 0.84
CA GLU A 98 0.64 -13.35 2.13
C GLU A 98 1.84 -12.85 2.97
N GLN A 99 2.99 -12.63 2.34
CA GLN A 99 4.14 -12.05 3.02
C GLN A 99 3.86 -10.62 3.53
N GLN A 100 3.14 -9.79 2.77
CA GLN A 100 2.78 -8.44 3.18
C GLN A 100 1.84 -8.46 4.40
N LEU A 101 0.84 -9.34 4.41
CA LEU A 101 -0.03 -9.53 5.58
C LEU A 101 0.77 -9.94 6.82
N GLN A 102 1.71 -10.87 6.66
CA GLN A 102 2.60 -11.31 7.75
C GLN A 102 3.50 -10.18 8.26
N LYS A 103 4.16 -9.45 7.36
CA LYS A 103 5.02 -8.31 7.71
C LYS A 103 4.24 -7.22 8.44
N CYS A 104 3.09 -6.87 7.93
CA CYS A 104 2.21 -5.85 8.53
C CYS A 104 1.46 -6.37 9.76
N GLN A 105 1.49 -7.67 10.05
CA GLN A 105 0.79 -8.32 11.16
C GLN A 105 -0.72 -8.05 11.16
N VAL A 106 -1.34 -8.14 9.97
CA VAL A 106 -2.78 -7.89 9.76
C VAL A 106 -3.40 -9.03 8.93
N GLU A 107 -4.72 -9.19 9.03
CA GLU A 107 -5.48 -10.17 8.26
C GLU A 107 -6.06 -9.61 6.95
N TYR A 108 -6.12 -8.28 6.84
CA TYR A 108 -6.61 -7.56 5.67
C TYR A 108 -5.94 -6.19 5.54
N PHE A 109 -5.93 -5.63 4.32
CA PHE A 109 -5.59 -4.25 4.05
C PHE A 109 -6.84 -3.43 3.78
N ASP A 110 -6.88 -2.19 4.32
CA ASP A 110 -7.95 -1.26 3.99
C ASP A 110 -7.79 -0.73 2.56
N PHE A 111 -6.55 -0.43 2.17
CA PHE A 111 -6.19 0.05 0.84
C PHE A 111 -5.06 -0.80 0.27
N TYR A 112 -5.24 -1.26 -0.95
CA TYR A 112 -4.21 -2.02 -1.63
C TYR A 112 -4.01 -1.46 -3.03
N LEU A 113 -2.75 -1.21 -3.42
CA LEU A 113 -2.43 -0.54 -4.67
C LEU A 113 -1.59 -1.43 -5.58
N LEU A 114 -1.87 -1.37 -6.87
CA LEU A 114 -0.91 -1.74 -7.90
C LEU A 114 0.14 -0.64 -7.96
N HIS A 115 1.40 -0.96 -7.60
CA HIS A 115 2.43 0.05 -7.35
C HIS A 115 3.03 0.57 -8.63
N ASN A 116 2.99 1.90 -8.80
CA ASN A 116 3.73 2.62 -9.81
C ASN A 116 3.47 2.12 -11.23
N ILE A 117 2.23 2.30 -11.69
CA ILE A 117 1.88 2.10 -13.09
C ILE A 117 2.58 3.19 -13.91
N TYR A 118 3.42 2.78 -14.86
CA TYR A 118 4.09 3.65 -15.80
C TYR A 118 4.55 2.83 -17.03
N GLU A 119 5.15 3.45 -18.02
CA GLU A 119 5.45 2.86 -19.34
C GLU A 119 6.24 1.54 -19.27
N ASN A 120 7.15 1.41 -18.29
CA ASN A 120 7.96 0.19 -18.14
C ASN A 120 7.32 -0.88 -17.26
N SER A 121 6.27 -0.56 -16.50
CA SER A 121 5.60 -1.51 -15.58
C SER A 121 4.24 -1.96 -16.03
N ILE A 122 3.52 -1.19 -16.88
CA ILE A 122 2.17 -1.51 -17.31
C ILE A 122 2.08 -2.91 -17.92
N GLY A 123 3.07 -3.31 -18.71
CA GLY A 123 3.12 -4.64 -19.32
C GLY A 123 3.21 -5.80 -18.32
N VAL A 124 3.73 -5.57 -17.10
CA VAL A 124 3.75 -6.58 -16.03
C VAL A 124 2.35 -6.82 -15.49
N TYR A 125 1.56 -5.75 -15.30
CA TYR A 125 0.19 -5.83 -14.82
C TYR A 125 -0.78 -6.40 -15.85
N ASP A 126 -0.45 -6.27 -17.14
CA ASP A 126 -1.21 -6.81 -18.25
C ASP A 126 -0.90 -8.27 -18.58
N ASP A 127 0.22 -8.79 -18.10
CA ASP A 127 0.68 -10.12 -18.47
C ASP A 127 -0.18 -11.21 -17.84
N PRO A 128 -0.92 -12.00 -18.67
CA PRO A 128 -1.81 -13.03 -18.18
C PRO A 128 -1.08 -14.17 -17.44
N ARG A 129 0.23 -14.32 -17.64
CA ARG A 129 1.03 -15.32 -16.92
C ARG A 129 1.04 -15.07 -15.42
N TRP A 130 0.93 -13.81 -15.00
CA TRP A 130 0.96 -13.41 -13.61
C TRP A 130 -0.43 -13.24 -13.00
N GLY A 131 -1.44 -12.87 -13.80
CA GLY A 131 -2.83 -12.68 -13.34
C GLY A 131 -2.99 -11.69 -12.18
N ILE A 132 -2.13 -10.66 -12.13
CA ILE A 132 -1.99 -9.78 -10.97
C ILE A 132 -3.30 -9.06 -10.65
N VAL A 133 -3.88 -8.40 -11.65
CA VAL A 133 -5.12 -7.61 -11.45
C VAL A 133 -6.26 -8.50 -10.99
N ASP A 134 -6.45 -9.63 -11.65
CA ASP A 134 -7.54 -10.57 -11.33
C ASP A 134 -7.37 -11.18 -9.94
N TYR A 135 -6.13 -11.46 -9.53
CA TYR A 135 -5.83 -11.95 -8.18
C TYR A 135 -6.29 -10.94 -7.12
N PHE A 136 -5.93 -9.64 -7.26
CA PHE A 136 -6.30 -8.63 -6.27
C PHE A 136 -7.79 -8.27 -6.30
N VAL A 137 -8.44 -8.32 -7.46
CA VAL A 137 -9.91 -8.24 -7.55
C VAL A 137 -10.58 -9.37 -6.76
N GLU A 138 -10.03 -10.58 -6.84
CA GLU A 138 -10.54 -11.72 -6.06
C GLU A 138 -10.27 -11.55 -4.55
N GLN A 139 -9.09 -11.04 -4.15
CA GLN A 139 -8.82 -10.75 -2.72
C GLN A 139 -9.77 -9.70 -2.16
N LYS A 140 -10.15 -8.71 -2.98
CA LYS A 140 -11.17 -7.73 -2.60
C LYS A 140 -12.53 -8.39 -2.41
N LYS A 141 -12.98 -9.26 -3.30
CA LYS A 141 -14.25 -10.01 -3.14
C LYS A 141 -14.26 -10.86 -1.87
N ARG A 142 -13.10 -11.39 -1.47
CA ARG A 142 -12.92 -12.17 -0.23
C ARG A 142 -12.84 -11.30 1.03
N GLY A 143 -12.85 -9.98 0.90
CA GLY A 143 -12.76 -9.05 2.03
C GLY A 143 -11.35 -8.89 2.63
N ARG A 144 -10.33 -9.44 1.98
CA ARG A 144 -8.93 -9.29 2.41
C ARG A 144 -8.30 -7.97 1.93
N ILE A 145 -8.93 -7.32 0.97
CA ILE A 145 -8.71 -5.94 0.53
C ILE A 145 -10.04 -5.24 0.59
N ARG A 146 -10.13 -4.09 1.24
CA ARG A 146 -11.36 -3.29 1.29
C ARG A 146 -11.49 -2.39 0.07
N HIS A 147 -10.43 -1.68 -0.27
CA HIS A 147 -10.37 -0.77 -1.41
C HIS A 147 -9.15 -1.09 -2.27
N LEU A 148 -9.40 -1.40 -3.54
CA LEU A 148 -8.36 -1.68 -4.52
C LEU A 148 -8.13 -0.45 -5.40
N GLY A 149 -6.87 -0.08 -5.58
CA GLY A 149 -6.48 1.04 -6.40
C GLY A 149 -5.09 0.87 -6.99
N PHE A 150 -4.50 1.95 -7.44
CA PHE A 150 -3.15 1.95 -8.01
C PHE A 150 -2.41 3.24 -7.69
N SER A 151 -1.09 3.23 -7.83
CA SER A 151 -0.29 4.45 -7.89
C SER A 151 0.36 4.60 -9.26
N SER A 152 0.61 5.82 -9.69
CA SER A 152 1.15 6.08 -11.02
C SER A 152 2.12 7.26 -11.04
N HIS A 153 3.15 7.12 -11.88
CA HIS A 153 4.03 8.18 -12.36
C HIS A 153 4.07 8.18 -13.89
N ALA A 154 3.04 7.60 -14.53
CA ALA A 154 2.91 7.51 -15.98
C ALA A 154 2.66 8.87 -16.62
N ASP A 155 2.98 8.96 -17.92
CA ASP A 155 2.43 10.01 -18.77
C ASP A 155 0.91 9.80 -19.02
N LEU A 156 0.27 10.80 -19.58
CA LEU A 156 -1.18 10.77 -19.82
C LEU A 156 -1.61 9.61 -20.75
N PRO A 157 -0.92 9.29 -21.85
CA PRO A 157 -1.26 8.14 -22.69
C PRO A 157 -1.22 6.80 -21.95
N CYS A 158 -0.17 6.52 -21.19
CA CYS A 158 -0.03 5.29 -20.42
C CYS A 158 -1.08 5.19 -19.31
N LEU A 159 -1.33 6.30 -18.59
CA LEU A 159 -2.36 6.34 -17.56
C LEU A 159 -3.76 6.10 -18.15
N THR A 160 -4.07 6.70 -19.30
CA THR A 160 -5.35 6.52 -20.00
C THR A 160 -5.53 5.06 -20.44
N ASP A 161 -4.50 4.47 -21.03
CA ASP A 161 -4.51 3.07 -21.45
C ASP A 161 -4.78 2.12 -20.27
N PHE A 162 -4.15 2.36 -19.12
CA PHE A 162 -4.43 1.58 -17.90
C PHE A 162 -5.87 1.76 -17.41
N LEU A 163 -6.37 2.98 -17.39
CA LEU A 163 -7.74 3.28 -16.94
C LEU A 163 -8.80 2.70 -17.88
N ASP A 164 -8.57 2.72 -19.19
CA ASP A 164 -9.48 2.13 -20.18
C ASP A 164 -9.63 0.61 -19.98
N ARG A 165 -8.57 -0.07 -19.53
CA ARG A 165 -8.58 -1.52 -19.30
C ARG A 165 -9.03 -1.95 -17.91
N TYR A 166 -8.70 -1.17 -16.88
CA TYR A 166 -8.84 -1.59 -15.49
C TYR A 166 -9.53 -0.57 -14.59
N GLY A 167 -9.89 0.62 -15.10
CA GLY A 167 -10.48 1.68 -14.29
C GLY A 167 -11.77 1.28 -13.58
N ASP A 168 -12.56 0.39 -14.19
CA ASP A 168 -13.77 -0.18 -13.62
C ASP A 168 -13.53 -1.07 -12.38
N LYS A 169 -12.30 -1.54 -12.20
CA LYS A 169 -11.86 -2.39 -11.08
C LYS A 169 -11.19 -1.58 -9.96
N MET A 170 -10.83 -0.32 -10.23
CA MET A 170 -10.09 0.54 -9.31
C MET A 170 -11.02 1.55 -8.65
N GLU A 171 -10.82 1.82 -7.37
CA GLU A 171 -11.65 2.76 -6.60
C GLU A 171 -10.93 4.08 -6.34
N PHE A 172 -9.60 4.09 -6.43
CA PHE A 172 -8.79 5.27 -6.17
C PHE A 172 -7.44 5.18 -6.88
N CYS A 173 -6.79 6.33 -7.01
CA CYS A 173 -5.39 6.39 -7.44
C CYS A 173 -4.58 7.33 -6.53
N GLN A 174 -3.28 7.06 -6.47
CA GLN A 174 -2.27 7.88 -5.81
C GLN A 174 -1.27 8.35 -6.87
N LEU A 175 -1.21 9.67 -7.12
CA LEU A 175 -0.36 10.32 -8.10
C LEU A 175 0.81 11.05 -7.45
#